data_648bb7b4774cb5b4acacaf2cb32c0609
#
_entry.id   648bb7b4774cb5b4acacaf2cb32c0609
#
_cell.length_a   1.000
_cell.length_b   1.000
_cell.length_c   1.000
_cell.angle_alpha   90.00
_cell.angle_beta   90.00
_cell.angle_gamma   90.00
#
_symmetry.space_group_name_H-M   'P 1'
#
loop_
_entity.id
_entity.type
_entity.pdbx_description
1 polymer ?
#
loop_
_entity_poly.entity_id
_entity_poly.type
_entity_poly.pdbx_seq_one_letter_code
_entity_poly.pdbx_strand_id
1 'polypeptide(L)'
;MSLWPLKLHPSICVIVHLQPYIVAELVGEPAPETEGFYFQQTMLRIKDPRKSLPFYTKVLGMRLLKQMDFSSGQFSLYFMGYKKADEIPSGEKERHHYALSTMSTIELTHNWGTENQPDFSYHNGNKEPRGYGHIGIVVPDVEKACERFEKMGVQFIKKPQDGSMKGLAFIQDPDGYWIEIFNPKNVA
;
A
#
# COMPACT_ATOMS: atom_id res chain seq x y z
N MET A 1 -34.76 1.38 23.64
CA MET A 1 -35.48 0.83 22.48
C MET A 1 -34.49 0.16 21.58
N SER A 2 -34.49 -1.17 21.56
CA SER A 2 -33.52 -1.96 20.79
C SER A 2 -33.92 -2.02 19.32
N LEU A 3 -33.10 -1.46 18.46
CA LEU A 3 -33.19 -1.66 17.01
C LEU A 3 -32.56 -3.02 16.70
N TRP A 4 -33.36 -4.04 16.42
CA TRP A 4 -32.94 -5.35 15.94
C TRP A 4 -33.34 -5.59 14.47
N PRO A 5 -32.68 -6.52 13.78
CA PRO A 5 -32.29 -6.36 12.40
C PRO A 5 -33.41 -6.78 11.44
N LEU A 6 -33.49 -6.10 10.32
CA LEU A 6 -34.17 -6.58 9.13
C LEU A 6 -33.59 -7.94 8.72
N LYS A 7 -34.34 -9.02 8.90
CA LYS A 7 -34.03 -10.34 8.33
C LYS A 7 -34.12 -10.23 6.81
N LEU A 8 -32.98 -10.04 6.16
CA LEU A 8 -32.88 -10.11 4.71
C LEU A 8 -33.03 -11.58 4.27
N HIS A 9 -33.93 -11.84 3.31
CA HIS A 9 -34.15 -13.14 2.68
C HIS A 9 -32.91 -13.51 1.83
N PRO A 10 -32.42 -14.77 1.79
CA PRO A 10 -31.11 -15.13 1.20
C PRO A 10 -31.01 -15.03 -0.33
N SER A 11 -31.99 -14.51 -1.04
CA SER A 11 -32.05 -14.57 -2.50
C SER A 11 -32.07 -13.22 -3.22
N ILE A 12 -31.89 -12.09 -2.52
CA ILE A 12 -31.83 -10.79 -3.18
C ILE A 12 -30.45 -10.18 -2.91
N CYS A 13 -29.61 -10.19 -3.93
CA CYS A 13 -28.38 -9.37 -3.95
C CYS A 13 -28.81 -7.90 -4.04
N VAL A 14 -29.03 -7.26 -2.90
CA VAL A 14 -29.33 -5.83 -2.86
C VAL A 14 -28.00 -5.10 -2.98
N ILE A 15 -27.77 -4.45 -4.12
CA ILE A 15 -26.68 -3.49 -4.25
C ILE A 15 -27.03 -2.32 -3.37
N VAL A 16 -26.36 -2.22 -2.21
CA VAL A 16 -26.57 -1.10 -1.27
C VAL A 16 -25.61 0.02 -1.66
N HIS A 17 -26.13 1.04 -2.34
CA HIS A 17 -25.46 2.32 -2.46
C HIS A 17 -25.95 3.22 -1.33
N LEU A 18 -25.07 3.50 -0.36
CA LEU A 18 -25.41 4.36 0.77
C LEU A 18 -25.57 5.82 0.30
N GLN A 19 -26.69 6.43 0.62
CA GLN A 19 -26.91 7.84 0.36
C GLN A 19 -26.00 8.70 1.27
N PRO A 20 -25.55 9.90 0.82
CA PRO A 20 -24.62 10.74 1.58
C PRO A 20 -25.08 11.05 3.02
N TYR A 21 -26.38 11.23 3.25
CA TYR A 21 -26.91 11.48 4.59
C TYR A 21 -26.75 10.26 5.53
N ILE A 22 -26.89 9.03 5.00
CA ILE A 22 -26.66 7.80 5.77
C ILE A 22 -25.17 7.69 6.12
N VAL A 23 -24.28 8.03 5.20
CA VAL A 23 -22.84 8.05 5.47
C VAL A 23 -22.52 9.03 6.58
N ALA A 24 -23.11 10.23 6.56
CA ALA A 24 -22.91 11.24 7.59
C ALA A 24 -23.38 10.78 8.99
N GLU A 25 -24.47 10.00 9.06
CA GLU A 25 -24.94 9.40 10.31
C GLU A 25 -24.03 8.28 10.84
N LEU A 26 -23.35 7.55 9.92
CA LEU A 26 -22.44 6.45 10.27
C LEU A 26 -21.05 6.93 10.68
N VAL A 27 -20.63 8.10 10.17
CA VAL A 27 -19.31 8.70 10.45
C VAL A 27 -19.48 9.70 11.59
N GLY A 28 -19.29 9.24 12.83
CA GLY A 28 -19.29 10.10 14.01
C GLY A 28 -17.97 10.85 14.21
N GLU A 29 -17.95 11.74 15.22
CA GLU A 29 -16.70 12.35 15.67
C GLU A 29 -15.76 11.29 16.28
N PRO A 30 -14.43 11.41 16.09
CA PRO A 30 -13.47 10.52 16.72
C PRO A 30 -13.61 10.54 18.25
N ALA A 31 -13.46 9.37 18.88
CA ALA A 31 -13.45 9.30 20.33
C ALA A 31 -12.24 10.07 20.90
N PRO A 32 -12.40 10.90 21.95
CA PRO A 32 -11.29 11.68 22.51
C PRO A 32 -10.09 10.85 22.93
N GLU A 33 -10.32 9.60 23.31
CA GLU A 33 -9.27 8.63 23.69
C GLU A 33 -8.35 8.24 22.53
N THR A 34 -8.74 8.56 21.29
CA THR A 34 -7.91 8.32 20.08
C THR A 34 -7.01 9.48 19.74
N GLU A 35 -6.99 10.54 20.54
CA GLU A 35 -6.06 11.65 20.34
C GLU A 35 -4.61 11.15 20.31
N GLY A 36 -3.86 11.56 19.29
CA GLY A 36 -2.49 11.12 19.07
C GLY A 36 -2.34 9.79 18.29
N PHE A 37 -3.43 9.11 17.94
CA PHE A 37 -3.35 7.97 17.02
C PHE A 37 -3.07 8.47 15.61
N TYR A 38 -2.20 7.75 14.88
CA TYR A 38 -1.91 8.06 13.48
C TYR A 38 -1.60 6.79 12.68
N PHE A 39 -1.88 6.85 11.40
CA PHE A 39 -1.57 5.74 10.48
C PHE A 39 -0.06 5.71 10.21
N GLN A 40 0.62 4.71 10.78
CA GLN A 40 2.06 4.59 10.71
C GLN A 40 2.50 3.80 9.48
N GLN A 41 1.92 2.61 9.21
CA GLN A 41 2.39 1.74 8.14
C GLN A 41 1.31 0.87 7.51
N THR A 42 1.59 0.43 6.27
CA THR A 42 0.96 -0.73 5.63
C THR A 42 2.01 -1.82 5.48
N MET A 43 1.71 -3.05 5.89
CA MET A 43 2.61 -4.19 5.71
C MET A 43 2.25 -4.97 4.45
N LEU A 44 3.27 -5.28 3.64
CA LEU A 44 3.19 -6.14 2.47
C LEU A 44 4.23 -7.25 2.58
N ARG A 45 3.81 -8.50 2.32
CA ARG A 45 4.76 -9.62 2.23
C ARG A 45 5.43 -9.65 0.88
N ILE A 46 6.74 -9.73 0.86
CA ILE A 46 7.55 -9.82 -0.35
C ILE A 46 8.24 -11.19 -0.44
N LYS A 47 8.27 -11.76 -1.64
CA LYS A 47 8.91 -13.05 -1.89
C LYS A 47 10.43 -12.97 -1.88
N ASP A 48 10.98 -11.94 -2.53
CA ASP A 48 12.43 -11.78 -2.74
C ASP A 48 12.86 -10.31 -2.58
N PRO A 49 13.54 -9.96 -1.48
CA PRO A 49 13.99 -8.59 -1.24
C PRO A 49 14.97 -8.08 -2.31
N ARG A 50 15.68 -8.97 -3.02
CA ARG A 50 16.60 -8.61 -4.13
C ARG A 50 15.84 -8.01 -5.32
N LYS A 51 14.55 -8.30 -5.45
CA LYS A 51 13.64 -7.73 -6.47
C LYS A 51 12.86 -6.55 -5.92
N SER A 52 12.29 -6.68 -4.73
CA SER A 52 11.38 -5.69 -4.18
C SER A 52 12.12 -4.43 -3.69
N LEU A 53 13.26 -4.56 -3.01
CA LEU A 53 14.01 -3.37 -2.55
C LEU A 53 14.45 -2.44 -3.69
N PRO A 54 15.05 -2.95 -4.81
CA PRO A 54 15.33 -2.10 -5.97
C PRO A 54 14.08 -1.46 -6.59
N PHE A 55 12.95 -2.15 -6.61
CA PHE A 55 11.69 -1.60 -7.11
C PHE A 55 11.25 -0.40 -6.25
N TYR A 56 11.09 -0.58 -4.95
CA TYR A 56 10.65 0.50 -4.06
C TYR A 56 11.64 1.67 -3.98
N THR A 57 12.95 1.42 -4.11
CA THR A 57 13.95 2.50 -4.08
C THR A 57 14.17 3.14 -5.45
N LYS A 58 14.44 2.37 -6.50
CA LYS A 58 14.84 2.90 -7.82
C LYS A 58 13.64 3.27 -8.69
N VAL A 59 12.54 2.50 -8.63
CA VAL A 59 11.34 2.78 -9.41
C VAL A 59 10.49 3.83 -8.71
N LEU A 60 10.12 3.60 -7.46
CA LEU A 60 9.23 4.51 -6.71
C LEU A 60 9.96 5.66 -6.01
N GLY A 61 11.28 5.58 -5.82
CA GLY A 61 12.08 6.66 -5.21
C GLY A 61 12.00 6.71 -3.67
N MET A 62 11.54 5.66 -3.02
CA MET A 62 11.56 5.55 -1.57
C MET A 62 12.97 5.31 -1.03
N ARG A 63 13.16 5.52 0.26
CA ARG A 63 14.39 5.15 0.98
C ARG A 63 14.12 4.07 2.00
N LEU A 64 15.11 3.21 2.20
CA LEU A 64 15.13 2.29 3.33
C LEU A 64 15.40 3.09 4.62
N LEU A 65 14.38 3.19 5.46
CA LEU A 65 14.48 3.85 6.76
C LEU A 65 15.18 2.93 7.76
N LYS A 66 14.78 1.64 7.79
CA LYS A 66 15.32 0.65 8.73
C LYS A 66 15.12 -0.76 8.19
N GLN A 67 16.11 -1.63 8.41
CA GLN A 67 15.97 -3.08 8.34
C GLN A 67 16.00 -3.65 9.76
N MET A 68 15.19 -4.66 10.00
CA MET A 68 15.19 -5.46 11.24
C MET A 68 15.10 -6.94 10.90
N ASP A 69 16.00 -7.74 11.49
CA ASP A 69 16.06 -9.18 11.25
C ASP A 69 15.65 -9.94 12.51
N PHE A 70 14.76 -10.93 12.35
CA PHE A 70 14.21 -11.74 13.43
C PHE A 70 14.57 -13.20 13.19
N SER A 71 15.74 -13.62 13.68
CA SER A 71 16.30 -14.97 13.46
C SER A 71 15.40 -16.09 14.01
N SER A 72 14.76 -15.88 15.16
CA SER A 72 13.85 -16.88 15.75
C SER A 72 12.57 -17.06 14.93
N GLY A 73 12.11 -16.01 14.23
CA GLY A 73 10.95 -16.05 13.36
C GLY A 73 11.29 -16.27 11.89
N GLN A 74 12.58 -16.27 11.53
CA GLN A 74 13.09 -16.40 10.15
C GLN A 74 12.45 -15.41 9.19
N PHE A 75 12.40 -14.13 9.57
CA PHE A 75 11.93 -13.05 8.70
C PHE A 75 12.71 -11.76 8.90
N SER A 76 12.64 -10.91 7.89
CA SER A 76 13.18 -9.55 7.90
C SER A 76 12.11 -8.53 7.57
N LEU A 77 12.19 -7.36 8.20
CA LEU A 77 11.35 -6.21 7.93
C LEU A 77 12.19 -5.10 7.30
N TYR A 78 11.63 -4.46 6.27
CA TYR A 78 12.24 -3.31 5.59
C TYR A 78 11.23 -2.16 5.59
N PHE A 79 11.48 -1.13 6.40
CA PHE A 79 10.64 0.07 6.45
C PHE A 79 11.06 1.03 5.34
N MET A 80 10.13 1.26 4.42
CA MET A 80 10.33 2.13 3.26
C MET A 80 9.52 3.42 3.41
N GLY A 81 10.09 4.55 3.00
CA GLY A 81 9.36 5.83 3.08
C GLY A 81 9.96 6.92 2.19
N TYR A 82 9.18 8.00 1.97
CA TYR A 82 9.63 9.19 1.24
C TYR A 82 10.24 10.18 2.24
N LYS A 83 11.56 10.03 2.46
CA LYS A 83 12.36 10.88 3.35
C LYS A 83 13.65 11.30 2.67
N LYS A 84 14.21 12.44 3.06
CA LYS A 84 15.54 12.85 2.60
C LYS A 84 16.62 12.04 3.32
N ALA A 85 17.79 11.91 2.70
CA ALA A 85 18.88 11.11 3.26
C ALA A 85 19.40 11.68 4.59
N ASP A 86 19.43 12.98 4.71
CA ASP A 86 19.87 13.73 5.88
C ASP A 86 18.86 13.74 7.05
N GLU A 87 17.60 13.38 6.77
CA GLU A 87 16.58 13.20 7.82
C GLU A 87 16.70 11.86 8.55
N ILE A 88 17.39 10.87 7.94
CA ILE A 88 17.47 9.51 8.48
C ILE A 88 18.66 9.41 9.45
N PRO A 89 18.44 9.15 10.73
CA PRO A 89 19.51 9.05 11.71
C PRO A 89 20.51 7.94 11.37
N SER A 90 21.79 8.18 11.67
CA SER A 90 22.85 7.17 11.51
C SER A 90 22.95 6.22 12.71
N GLY A 91 22.58 6.69 13.91
CA GLY A 91 22.59 5.91 15.13
C GLY A 91 21.53 4.81 15.11
N GLU A 92 21.87 3.62 15.57
CA GLU A 92 21.01 2.42 15.47
C GLU A 92 19.70 2.58 16.24
N LYS A 93 19.74 3.10 17.45
CA LYS A 93 18.58 3.30 18.32
C LYS A 93 17.67 4.43 17.83
N GLU A 94 18.29 5.55 17.45
CA GLU A 94 17.59 6.70 16.89
C GLU A 94 16.91 6.36 15.57
N ARG A 95 17.59 5.61 14.72
CA ARG A 95 17.06 5.14 13.44
C ARG A 95 15.90 4.16 13.61
N HIS A 96 15.96 3.29 14.63
CA HIS A 96 14.85 2.40 14.99
C HIS A 96 13.62 3.22 15.38
N HIS A 97 13.75 4.15 16.31
CA HIS A 97 12.66 5.02 16.73
C HIS A 97 12.10 5.84 15.56
N TYR A 98 13.00 6.43 14.74
CA TYR A 98 12.63 7.22 13.57
C TYR A 98 11.75 6.43 12.59
N ALA A 99 12.15 5.21 12.24
CA ALA A 99 11.38 4.38 11.30
C ALA A 99 9.98 4.04 11.84
N LEU A 100 9.89 3.68 13.14
CA LEU A 100 8.62 3.29 13.76
C LEU A 100 7.71 4.48 14.10
N SER A 101 8.23 5.71 14.14
CA SER A 101 7.45 6.94 14.33
C SER A 101 7.17 7.69 13.02
N THR A 102 7.72 7.26 11.90
CA THR A 102 7.45 7.88 10.60
C THR A 102 6.10 7.43 10.06
N MET A 103 5.23 8.41 9.76
CA MET A 103 3.90 8.15 9.20
C MET A 103 3.94 7.68 7.75
N SER A 104 2.93 6.91 7.35
CA SER A 104 2.70 6.48 5.96
C SER A 104 3.88 5.73 5.35
N THR A 105 4.51 4.85 6.15
CA THR A 105 5.56 3.96 5.66
C THR A 105 4.98 2.68 5.05
N ILE A 106 5.79 1.99 4.27
CA ILE A 106 5.51 0.62 3.85
C ILE A 106 6.50 -0.29 4.57
N GLU A 107 5.97 -1.27 5.30
CA GLU A 107 6.75 -2.37 5.87
C GLU A 107 6.76 -3.53 4.88
N LEU A 108 7.89 -3.81 4.27
CA LEU A 108 8.08 -5.00 3.44
C LEU A 108 8.57 -6.14 4.32
N THR A 109 7.78 -7.21 4.43
CA THR A 109 8.09 -8.38 5.24
C THR A 109 8.54 -9.53 4.35
N HIS A 110 9.79 -9.97 4.51
CA HIS A 110 10.34 -11.14 3.83
C HIS A 110 10.45 -12.32 4.78
N ASN A 111 9.71 -13.39 4.52
CA ASN A 111 9.91 -14.69 5.21
C ASN A 111 11.04 -15.43 4.51
N TRP A 112 12.10 -15.76 5.26
CA TRP A 112 13.30 -16.35 4.67
C TRP A 112 13.01 -17.69 3.99
N GLY A 113 13.61 -17.86 2.81
CA GLY A 113 13.44 -19.07 2.01
C GLY A 113 12.35 -18.98 0.94
N THR A 114 11.42 -18.00 1.02
CA THR A 114 10.38 -17.84 -0.01
C THR A 114 10.98 -17.50 -1.39
N GLU A 115 12.10 -16.81 -1.42
CA GLU A 115 12.85 -16.47 -2.63
C GLU A 115 13.35 -17.68 -3.42
N ASN A 116 13.49 -18.83 -2.74
CA ASN A 116 13.97 -20.09 -3.34
C ASN A 116 12.82 -21.04 -3.76
N GLN A 117 11.57 -20.61 -3.62
CA GLN A 117 10.38 -21.40 -3.95
C GLN A 117 9.80 -20.92 -5.31
N PRO A 118 10.05 -21.64 -6.43
CA PRO A 118 9.67 -21.15 -7.77
C PRO A 118 8.17 -20.93 -7.92
N ASP A 119 7.35 -21.85 -7.40
CA ASP A 119 5.88 -21.82 -7.54
C ASP A 119 5.17 -21.03 -6.43
N PHE A 120 5.92 -20.45 -5.49
CA PHE A 120 5.36 -19.66 -4.43
C PHE A 120 5.03 -18.24 -4.89
N SER A 121 3.86 -17.74 -4.54
CA SER A 121 3.45 -16.34 -4.67
C SER A 121 2.48 -15.95 -3.55
N TYR A 122 2.52 -14.70 -3.16
CA TYR A 122 1.51 -14.14 -2.28
C TYR A 122 0.25 -13.78 -3.08
N HIS A 123 -0.92 -13.88 -2.44
CA HIS A 123 -2.16 -13.38 -2.99
C HIS A 123 -2.20 -11.85 -2.87
N ASN A 124 -2.36 -11.14 -3.99
CA ASN A 124 -2.30 -9.68 -4.02
C ASN A 124 -3.62 -8.98 -3.65
N GLY A 125 -4.68 -9.73 -3.39
CA GLY A 125 -5.99 -9.22 -3.02
C GLY A 125 -6.92 -8.86 -4.18
N ASN A 126 -6.45 -8.77 -5.42
CA ASN A 126 -7.24 -8.35 -6.59
C ASN A 126 -7.82 -9.52 -7.41
N LYS A 127 -7.44 -10.77 -7.08
CA LYS A 127 -8.07 -11.99 -7.59
C LYS A 127 -9.09 -12.50 -6.59
N GLU A 128 -10.06 -13.31 -7.05
CA GLU A 128 -11.04 -13.93 -6.13
C GLU A 128 -10.36 -14.98 -5.21
N PRO A 129 -10.75 -15.02 -3.93
CA PRO A 129 -11.62 -14.07 -3.22
C PRO A 129 -10.92 -12.71 -3.00
N ARG A 130 -11.61 -11.62 -3.36
CA ARG A 130 -11.02 -10.27 -3.25
C ARG A 130 -10.83 -9.85 -1.80
N GLY A 131 -9.77 -9.09 -1.57
CA GLY A 131 -9.43 -8.55 -0.25
C GLY A 131 -8.73 -7.20 -0.38
N TYR A 132 -7.46 -7.15 0.02
CA TYR A 132 -6.63 -5.96 -0.13
C TYR A 132 -6.59 -5.49 -1.60
N GLY A 133 -6.70 -4.18 -1.84
CA GLY A 133 -6.73 -3.61 -3.19
C GLY A 133 -5.36 -3.12 -3.66
N HIS A 134 -4.94 -1.96 -3.16
CA HIS A 134 -3.71 -1.28 -3.60
C HIS A 134 -3.22 -0.26 -2.57
N ILE A 135 -2.03 0.26 -2.79
CA ILE A 135 -1.56 1.52 -2.20
C ILE A 135 -1.59 2.62 -3.24
N GLY A 136 -1.74 3.88 -2.80
CA GLY A 136 -1.72 5.06 -3.66
C GLY A 136 -0.41 5.85 -3.52
N ILE A 137 0.19 6.23 -4.64
CA ILE A 137 1.37 7.10 -4.71
C ILE A 137 1.04 8.34 -5.51
N VAL A 138 1.16 9.49 -4.86
CA VAL A 138 1.02 10.79 -5.52
C VAL A 138 2.31 11.14 -6.27
N VAL A 139 2.15 11.52 -7.53
CA VAL A 139 3.26 11.99 -8.37
C VAL A 139 2.94 13.38 -8.92
N PRO A 140 3.95 14.23 -9.17
CA PRO A 140 3.73 15.56 -9.74
C PRO A 140 3.11 15.53 -11.15
N ASP A 141 3.47 14.51 -11.96
CA ASP A 141 3.05 14.36 -13.36
C ASP A 141 2.92 12.86 -13.66
N VAL A 142 1.68 12.41 -13.86
CA VAL A 142 1.36 10.99 -14.07
C VAL A 142 1.92 10.47 -15.38
N GLU A 143 1.82 11.25 -16.46
CA GLU A 143 2.31 10.85 -17.79
C GLU A 143 3.83 10.64 -17.78
N LYS A 144 4.58 11.61 -17.25
CA LYS A 144 6.04 11.49 -17.13
C LYS A 144 6.48 10.36 -16.22
N ALA A 145 5.75 10.12 -15.12
CA ALA A 145 6.00 8.99 -14.24
C ALA A 145 5.80 7.67 -15.00
N CYS A 146 4.70 7.54 -15.75
CA CYS A 146 4.39 6.35 -16.54
C CYS A 146 5.41 6.11 -17.66
N GLU A 147 5.81 7.14 -18.41
CA GLU A 147 6.89 7.05 -19.42
C GLU A 147 8.20 6.51 -18.81
N ARG A 148 8.52 6.98 -17.60
CA ARG A 148 9.70 6.50 -16.88
C ARG A 148 9.54 5.02 -16.46
N PHE A 149 8.38 4.63 -15.95
CA PHE A 149 8.10 3.25 -15.55
C PHE A 149 8.15 2.30 -16.75
N GLU A 150 7.63 2.70 -17.91
CA GLU A 150 7.73 1.93 -19.15
C GLU A 150 9.20 1.69 -19.57
N LYS A 151 10.02 2.74 -19.54
CA LYS A 151 11.47 2.62 -19.84
C LYS A 151 12.21 1.70 -18.87
N MET A 152 11.69 1.54 -17.65
CA MET A 152 12.23 0.65 -16.63
C MET A 152 11.63 -0.77 -16.68
N GLY A 153 10.72 -1.05 -17.61
CA GLY A 153 10.08 -2.36 -17.76
C GLY A 153 9.06 -2.70 -16.67
N VAL A 154 8.49 -1.69 -16.00
CA VAL A 154 7.46 -1.90 -14.96
C VAL A 154 6.18 -2.42 -15.60
N GLN A 155 5.54 -3.40 -14.95
CA GLN A 155 4.28 -3.96 -15.40
C GLN A 155 3.12 -3.02 -15.10
N PHE A 156 2.29 -2.73 -16.12
CA PHE A 156 1.07 -1.94 -15.98
C PHE A 156 -0.16 -2.83 -15.92
N ILE A 157 -1.07 -2.50 -15.02
CA ILE A 157 -2.45 -3.00 -15.00
C ILE A 157 -3.34 -2.07 -15.81
N LYS A 158 -3.10 -0.75 -15.69
CA LYS A 158 -3.86 0.29 -16.37
C LYS A 158 -2.95 1.48 -16.63
N LYS A 159 -2.95 1.96 -17.87
CA LYS A 159 -2.27 3.22 -18.23
C LYS A 159 -3.20 4.43 -18.03
N PRO A 160 -2.65 5.67 -17.96
CA PRO A 160 -3.45 6.87 -17.72
C PRO A 160 -4.58 7.10 -18.72
N GLN A 161 -4.40 6.62 -19.96
CA GLN A 161 -5.36 6.77 -21.05
C GLN A 161 -6.42 5.67 -21.12
N ASP A 162 -6.26 4.58 -20.36
CA ASP A 162 -7.14 3.42 -20.43
C ASP A 162 -8.42 3.61 -19.60
N GLY A 163 -9.51 2.99 -20.06
CA GLY A 163 -10.77 2.91 -19.33
C GLY A 163 -11.49 4.26 -19.12
N SER A 164 -12.42 4.29 -18.19
CA SER A 164 -13.26 5.45 -17.87
C SER A 164 -12.59 6.45 -16.93
N MET A 165 -11.78 5.97 -15.98
CA MET A 165 -11.03 6.83 -15.06
C MET A 165 -9.71 7.24 -15.69
N LYS A 166 -9.71 8.40 -16.38
CA LYS A 166 -8.52 8.96 -17.02
C LYS A 166 -7.61 9.65 -15.98
N GLY A 167 -6.33 9.87 -16.34
CA GLY A 167 -5.39 10.66 -15.54
C GLY A 167 -4.78 9.93 -14.33
N LEU A 168 -5.07 8.64 -14.13
CA LEU A 168 -4.40 7.78 -13.15
C LEU A 168 -3.97 6.47 -13.78
N ALA A 169 -2.94 5.84 -13.22
CA ALA A 169 -2.44 4.54 -13.68
C ALA A 169 -2.40 3.55 -12.53
N PHE A 170 -2.38 2.26 -12.87
CA PHE A 170 -2.05 1.19 -11.95
C PHE A 170 -0.86 0.40 -12.48
N ILE A 171 0.15 0.24 -11.64
CA ILE A 171 1.33 -0.59 -11.89
C ILE A 171 1.36 -1.75 -10.90
N GLN A 172 2.23 -2.73 -11.16
CA GLN A 172 2.49 -3.82 -10.22
C GLN A 172 3.91 -3.76 -9.69
N ASP A 173 4.06 -4.11 -8.40
CA ASP A 173 5.35 -4.42 -7.83
C ASP A 173 5.79 -5.86 -8.19
N PRO A 174 7.02 -6.30 -7.80
CA PRO A 174 7.51 -7.65 -8.11
C PRO A 174 6.68 -8.82 -7.57
N ASP A 175 5.86 -8.59 -6.54
CA ASP A 175 4.97 -9.57 -5.93
C ASP A 175 3.54 -9.50 -6.47
N GLY A 176 3.29 -8.55 -7.39
CA GLY A 176 1.99 -8.35 -8.04
C GLY A 176 1.02 -7.46 -7.27
N TYR A 177 1.44 -6.81 -6.19
CA TYR A 177 0.60 -5.82 -5.52
C TYR A 177 0.38 -4.61 -6.43
N TRP A 178 -0.86 -4.12 -6.45
CA TRP A 178 -1.20 -2.96 -7.26
C TRP A 178 -0.79 -1.67 -6.56
N ILE A 179 -0.32 -0.74 -7.36
CA ILE A 179 0.06 0.61 -6.93
C ILE A 179 -0.63 1.61 -7.85
N GLU A 180 -1.52 2.41 -7.28
CA GLU A 180 -2.15 3.53 -7.97
C GLU A 180 -1.16 4.69 -8.07
N ILE A 181 -1.01 5.23 -9.28
CA ILE A 181 -0.17 6.40 -9.57
C ILE A 181 -1.11 7.52 -10.00
N PHE A 182 -1.15 8.59 -9.24
CA PHE A 182 -2.11 9.66 -9.49
C PHE A 182 -1.59 11.04 -9.09
N ASN A 183 -2.27 12.07 -9.57
CA ASN A 183 -2.12 13.44 -9.09
C ASN A 183 -3.50 13.92 -8.63
N PRO A 184 -3.66 14.41 -7.39
CA PRO A 184 -4.95 14.86 -6.87
C PRO A 184 -5.64 15.95 -7.70
N LYS A 185 -4.88 16.68 -8.51
CA LYS A 185 -5.43 17.73 -9.41
C LYS A 185 -6.08 17.15 -10.67
N ASN A 186 -5.81 15.89 -11.00
CA ASN A 186 -6.23 15.25 -12.25
C ASN A 186 -7.28 14.16 -12.02
N VAL A 187 -7.57 13.82 -10.78
CA VAL A 187 -8.59 12.83 -10.39
C VAL A 187 -9.82 13.61 -9.98
N ALA A 188 -10.87 13.57 -10.80
CA ALA A 188 -12.19 14.12 -10.49
C ALA A 188 -13.18 12.99 -10.19
#